data_2bc0d64f5757553171aad63748300fa1
#
_entry.id   2bc0d64f5757553171aad63748300fa1
#
_cell.length_a   1.000
_cell.length_b   1.000
_cell.length_c   1.000
_cell.angle_alpha   90.00
_cell.angle_beta   90.00
_cell.angle_gamma   90.00
#
_symmetry.space_group_name_H-M   'P 1'
#
loop_
_entity.id
_entity.type
_entity.pdbx_description
1 polymer ?
#
loop_
_entity_poly.entity_id
_entity_poly.type
_entity_poly.pdbx_seq_one_letter_code
_entity_poly.pdbx_strand_id
1 'polypeptide(L)'
;MFSRSILILTFCLLLGGSVTAQDPPLPTASPTPFATDKNGIPPEKVGPVPPVNPFYRSNERDIPELSRVGVDMAEQKPLTLDGAIIMALENNRDIEVSRKNVRIAEFDLLAARGVYEPRFTGQLYYERSTVPNVSIFSSNQTTTQSTLVGNTALSAYVPNFGTQVQATFNNQRLTTDNPISILSPQLNASLGFSVTQPLLRGRSMDPQRRTIEIAKRNLSLSDAQFRQKAIEVVTAVERAYWDLVYALRNLGVQKDGVRDAKEQLEHNRRLVDEGQLAPIDIVAAETQVANYEGAVYDALNLVNVAENALKNIVSPHRRDDIWEQAITPVDEVRVEVPTVSLDQAMVTAFANRPELDLNKVQKDINEVDRRYYNSQRKPQIDLIASYNSAGIGGTPNPNFDPNFPTPCTVNPSSPECQQQLANLQLLTGSPYSGVFTNKYPTYRVGIQFNLPMFGDKTARAQYGRALVEGEKINTQREALEQAIQVDVRNALQVVKTAESRLRFASIARENSDKQYESERRKLDNGQSDIYRVLERQTALTAARSNELRAQTELNKAIADLERAMGNSLKANGVDSKVK
;
A
#
# COMPACT_ATOMS: atom_id res chain seq x y z
N MET A 1 28.89 7.17 -42.03
CA MET A 1 27.96 6.53 -42.94
C MET A 1 26.63 6.47 -42.22
N PHE A 2 25.82 7.48 -42.40
CA PHE A 2 24.63 7.65 -43.21
C PHE A 2 23.54 6.59 -42.94
N SER A 3 22.44 7.00 -42.31
CA SER A 3 21.15 7.26 -42.95
C SER A 3 20.16 7.76 -41.87
N ARG A 4 19.75 8.93 -41.84
CA ARG A 4 18.57 9.73 -42.19
C ARG A 4 17.26 8.93 -42.20
N SER A 5 16.35 9.26 -41.31
CA SER A 5 14.91 9.15 -41.52
C SER A 5 14.21 10.41 -41.02
N ILE A 6 13.53 11.03 -41.91
CA ILE A 6 12.84 12.30 -41.94
C ILE A 6 11.54 12.20 -41.16
N LEU A 7 11.34 13.14 -40.23
CA LEU A 7 10.07 13.40 -39.56
C LEU A 7 9.33 14.47 -40.34
N ILE A 8 8.19 14.13 -40.92
CA ILE A 8 7.27 15.05 -41.58
C ILE A 8 6.46 15.77 -40.50
N LEU A 9 6.74 17.05 -40.36
CA LEU A 9 5.98 17.98 -39.53
C LEU A 9 4.88 18.60 -40.39
N THR A 10 3.62 18.19 -40.23
CA THR A 10 2.48 18.81 -40.85
C THR A 10 2.02 20.00 -40.01
N PHE A 11 2.28 21.17 -40.51
CA PHE A 11 1.85 22.47 -39.96
C PHE A 11 0.42 22.73 -40.40
N CYS A 12 -0.56 22.62 -39.51
CA CYS A 12 -1.90 23.18 -39.73
C CYS A 12 -2.05 24.50 -39.00
N LEU A 13 -1.99 25.58 -39.75
CA LEU A 13 -2.44 26.89 -39.33
C LEU A 13 -3.96 26.84 -39.12
N LEU A 14 -4.43 27.09 -37.92
CA LEU A 14 -5.84 27.35 -37.62
C LEU A 14 -6.04 28.81 -37.28
N LEU A 15 -6.81 29.44 -38.16
CA LEU A 15 -7.42 30.74 -37.97
C LEU A 15 -8.24 30.80 -36.69
N GLY A 16 -8.01 31.84 -35.92
CA GLY A 16 -8.80 32.16 -34.76
C GLY A 16 -10.26 32.48 -35.11
N GLY A 17 -11.14 31.64 -34.59
CA GLY A 17 -12.56 31.94 -34.48
C GLY A 17 -12.94 31.82 -33.01
N SER A 18 -13.18 32.95 -32.36
CA SER A 18 -13.80 33.00 -31.05
C SER A 18 -15.23 32.49 -31.16
N VAL A 19 -15.44 31.22 -30.84
CA VAL A 19 -16.79 30.70 -30.62
C VAL A 19 -17.11 30.96 -29.15
N THR A 20 -17.90 32.00 -28.91
CA THR A 20 -18.64 32.12 -27.66
C THR A 20 -19.59 30.93 -27.60
N ALA A 21 -19.35 30.03 -26.66
CA ALA A 21 -20.31 29.01 -26.29
C ALA A 21 -21.53 29.73 -25.72
N GLN A 22 -22.54 29.93 -26.55
CA GLN A 22 -23.90 30.16 -26.07
C GLN A 22 -24.40 28.81 -25.58
N ASP A 23 -24.71 28.73 -24.28
CA ASP A 23 -25.53 27.66 -23.76
C ASP A 23 -26.77 27.53 -24.64
N PRO A 24 -27.12 26.29 -25.06
CA PRO A 24 -28.39 26.11 -25.76
C PRO A 24 -29.50 26.58 -24.80
N PRO A 25 -30.44 27.39 -25.25
CA PRO A 25 -31.56 27.81 -24.42
C PRO A 25 -32.24 26.52 -23.96
N LEU A 26 -32.41 26.40 -22.63
CA LEU A 26 -33.30 25.41 -22.02
C LEU A 26 -34.58 25.39 -22.88
N PRO A 27 -35.04 24.23 -23.36
CA PRO A 27 -36.29 24.15 -24.04
C PRO A 27 -37.36 24.68 -23.08
N THR A 28 -37.81 25.90 -23.34
CA THR A 28 -39.06 26.37 -22.79
C THR A 28 -40.08 25.34 -23.22
N ALA A 29 -40.45 24.49 -22.28
CA ALA A 29 -41.58 23.61 -22.45
C ALA A 29 -42.78 24.57 -22.72
N SER A 30 -43.04 24.83 -23.99
CA SER A 30 -44.37 25.25 -24.35
C SER A 30 -45.30 24.23 -23.75
N PRO A 31 -46.34 24.63 -22.99
CA PRO A 31 -47.33 23.65 -22.56
C PRO A 31 -47.84 23.01 -23.84
N THR A 32 -47.41 21.78 -24.08
CA THR A 32 -48.05 20.94 -25.09
C THR A 32 -49.51 20.95 -24.70
N PRO A 33 -50.41 21.41 -25.60
CA PRO A 33 -51.82 21.24 -25.33
C PRO A 33 -51.96 19.75 -25.06
N PHE A 34 -52.49 19.41 -23.89
CA PHE A 34 -52.80 18.03 -23.53
C PHE A 34 -53.42 17.43 -24.78
N ALA A 35 -52.70 16.50 -25.42
CA ALA A 35 -53.27 15.66 -26.43
C ALA A 35 -54.46 15.02 -25.72
N THR A 36 -55.62 15.46 -26.07
CA THR A 36 -56.85 14.81 -25.66
C THR A 36 -56.73 13.43 -26.21
N ASP A 37 -56.27 12.50 -25.34
CA ASP A 37 -56.27 11.10 -25.63
C ASP A 37 -57.71 10.78 -25.93
N LYS A 38 -57.98 10.51 -27.21
CA LYS A 38 -59.37 10.26 -27.70
C LYS A 38 -59.98 9.04 -27.02
N ASN A 39 -59.21 8.34 -26.19
CA ASN A 39 -59.62 7.22 -25.34
C ASN A 39 -59.57 7.54 -23.83
N GLY A 40 -59.25 8.79 -23.45
CA GLY A 40 -59.35 9.20 -22.05
C GLY A 40 -60.82 9.21 -21.63
N ILE A 41 -61.16 8.40 -20.65
CA ILE A 41 -62.47 8.44 -19.98
C ILE A 41 -62.61 9.84 -19.39
N PRO A 42 -63.61 10.66 -19.80
CA PRO A 42 -63.85 11.97 -19.25
C PRO A 42 -64.02 11.84 -17.72
N PRO A 43 -63.53 12.81 -16.90
CA PRO A 43 -63.66 12.75 -15.42
C PRO A 43 -65.09 12.53 -14.96
N GLU A 44 -66.07 12.96 -15.73
CA GLU A 44 -67.51 12.76 -15.48
C GLU A 44 -67.98 11.32 -15.60
N LYS A 45 -67.16 10.39 -16.16
CA LYS A 45 -67.48 8.96 -16.32
C LYS A 45 -66.73 8.08 -15.31
N VAL A 46 -65.91 8.63 -14.42
CA VAL A 46 -65.43 7.89 -13.27
C VAL A 46 -66.63 7.71 -12.36
N GLY A 47 -67.23 6.54 -12.41
CA GLY A 47 -68.36 6.21 -11.54
C GLY A 47 -67.96 6.39 -10.06
N PRO A 48 -68.94 6.61 -9.18
CA PRO A 48 -68.67 6.71 -7.77
C PRO A 48 -67.85 5.48 -7.33
N VAL A 49 -66.78 5.69 -6.57
CA VAL A 49 -65.99 4.60 -6.00
C VAL A 49 -66.96 3.67 -5.30
N PRO A 50 -67.03 2.39 -5.65
CA PRO A 50 -67.96 1.48 -5.04
C PRO A 50 -67.77 1.51 -3.52
N PRO A 51 -68.86 1.63 -2.74
CA PRO A 51 -68.75 1.61 -1.28
C PRO A 51 -68.16 0.25 -0.86
N VAL A 52 -67.31 0.27 0.17
CA VAL A 52 -66.78 -0.95 0.79
C VAL A 52 -67.95 -1.81 1.23
N ASN A 53 -67.94 -3.09 0.90
CA ASN A 53 -69.01 -4.01 1.25
C ASN A 53 -69.22 -3.97 2.79
N PRO A 54 -70.47 -3.79 3.30
CA PRO A 54 -70.75 -3.81 4.73
C PRO A 54 -70.29 -5.07 5.44
N PHE A 55 -70.12 -6.18 4.70
CA PHE A 55 -69.61 -7.48 5.15
C PHE A 55 -68.18 -7.72 4.69
N TYR A 56 -67.39 -6.67 4.48
CA TYR A 56 -65.97 -6.79 4.11
C TYR A 56 -65.26 -7.64 5.14
N ARG A 57 -64.63 -8.72 4.68
CA ARG A 57 -63.75 -9.56 5.48
C ARG A 57 -62.33 -9.41 4.94
N SER A 58 -61.40 -9.14 5.86
CA SER A 58 -59.99 -9.07 5.56
C SER A 58 -59.47 -10.41 5.02
N ASN A 59 -58.64 -10.36 3.97
CA ASN A 59 -57.88 -11.52 3.54
C ASN A 59 -56.63 -11.64 4.41
N GLU A 60 -56.60 -12.63 5.31
CA GLU A 60 -55.39 -13.03 6.00
C GLU A 60 -54.37 -13.52 4.98
N ARG A 61 -53.21 -12.89 4.92
CA ARG A 61 -52.11 -13.31 4.10
C ARG A 61 -51.00 -13.84 5.00
N ASP A 62 -50.51 -15.05 4.66
CA ASP A 62 -49.32 -15.56 5.31
C ASP A 62 -48.12 -14.63 5.00
N ILE A 63 -47.44 -14.21 6.03
CA ILE A 63 -46.20 -13.44 5.88
C ILE A 63 -45.10 -14.41 5.43
N PRO A 64 -44.35 -14.13 4.33
CA PRO A 64 -43.23 -14.94 3.96
C PRO A 64 -42.21 -15.05 5.12
N GLU A 65 -41.54 -16.18 5.21
CA GLU A 65 -40.53 -16.40 6.26
C GLU A 65 -39.48 -15.33 6.27
N LEU A 66 -39.16 -14.84 7.48
CA LEU A 66 -38.08 -13.85 7.70
C LEU A 66 -36.70 -14.53 7.70
N SER A 67 -36.44 -15.34 6.66
CA SER A 67 -35.13 -15.97 6.46
C SER A 67 -34.15 -15.04 5.79
N ARG A 68 -32.85 -15.21 6.06
CA ARG A 68 -31.74 -14.48 5.43
C ARG A 68 -30.98 -15.45 4.53
N VAL A 69 -30.64 -15.00 3.32
CA VAL A 69 -29.94 -15.83 2.33
C VAL A 69 -28.54 -16.21 2.83
N GLY A 70 -28.28 -17.51 2.98
CA GLY A 70 -26.97 -18.05 3.36
C GLY A 70 -26.61 -17.85 4.84
N VAL A 71 -27.59 -17.55 5.70
CA VAL A 71 -27.38 -17.41 7.14
C VAL A 71 -28.31 -18.36 7.89
N ASP A 72 -27.73 -19.24 8.71
CA ASP A 72 -28.51 -20.07 9.62
C ASP A 72 -28.93 -19.25 10.85
N MET A 73 -30.22 -19.03 10.99
CA MET A 73 -30.78 -18.25 12.09
C MET A 73 -30.75 -19.01 13.44
N ALA A 74 -30.51 -20.33 13.43
CA ALA A 74 -30.32 -21.14 14.63
C ALA A 74 -28.91 -21.01 15.21
N GLU A 75 -27.91 -20.74 14.37
CA GLU A 75 -26.53 -20.51 14.79
C GLU A 75 -26.25 -19.03 15.03
N GLN A 76 -26.53 -18.58 16.25
CA GLN A 76 -26.24 -17.19 16.66
C GLN A 76 -24.84 -17.10 17.27
N LYS A 77 -24.01 -16.20 16.74
CA LYS A 77 -22.70 -15.90 17.26
C LYS A 77 -22.73 -14.59 18.04
N PRO A 78 -22.68 -14.63 19.39
CA PRO A 78 -22.54 -13.41 20.18
C PRO A 78 -21.17 -12.79 19.89
N LEU A 79 -21.14 -11.50 19.61
CA LEU A 79 -19.91 -10.77 19.28
C LEU A 79 -19.88 -9.44 20.04
N THR A 80 -18.79 -9.22 20.79
CA THR A 80 -18.50 -7.91 21.40
C THR A 80 -17.72 -7.04 20.41
N LEU A 81 -17.73 -5.74 20.59
CA LEU A 81 -16.93 -4.79 19.81
C LEU A 81 -15.44 -5.12 19.92
N ASP A 82 -14.94 -5.35 21.13
CA ASP A 82 -13.54 -5.74 21.36
C ASP A 82 -13.20 -7.06 20.65
N GLY A 83 -14.11 -8.04 20.72
CA GLY A 83 -13.96 -9.31 20.00
C GLY A 83 -13.90 -9.12 18.47
N ALA A 84 -14.74 -8.24 17.92
CA ALA A 84 -14.73 -7.91 16.50
C ALA A 84 -13.42 -7.21 16.07
N ILE A 85 -12.91 -6.30 16.91
CA ILE A 85 -11.63 -5.61 16.67
C ILE A 85 -10.47 -6.62 16.67
N ILE A 86 -10.39 -7.51 17.66
CA ILE A 86 -9.36 -8.55 17.74
C ILE A 86 -9.41 -9.45 16.51
N MET A 87 -10.60 -9.96 16.15
CA MET A 87 -10.79 -10.79 14.95
C MET A 87 -10.35 -10.05 13.68
N ALA A 88 -10.67 -8.76 13.54
CA ALA A 88 -10.25 -8.00 12.37
C ALA A 88 -8.73 -7.81 12.32
N LEU A 89 -8.08 -7.49 13.44
CA LEU A 89 -6.62 -7.31 13.49
C LEU A 89 -5.85 -8.60 13.18
N GLU A 90 -6.43 -9.76 13.52
CA GLU A 90 -5.85 -11.07 13.22
C GLU A 90 -6.11 -11.52 11.79
N ASN A 91 -7.33 -11.31 11.29
CA ASN A 91 -7.84 -11.95 10.08
C ASN A 91 -7.95 -11.03 8.88
N ASN A 92 -8.02 -9.71 9.08
CA ASN A 92 -8.24 -8.75 8.00
C ASN A 92 -7.12 -8.80 6.96
N ARG A 93 -7.51 -8.91 5.68
CA ARG A 93 -6.57 -9.06 4.57
C ARG A 93 -5.72 -7.80 4.34
N ASP A 94 -6.26 -6.63 4.58
CA ASP A 94 -5.50 -5.38 4.45
C ASP A 94 -4.40 -5.28 5.53
N ILE A 95 -4.70 -5.74 6.75
CA ILE A 95 -3.72 -5.85 7.84
C ILE A 95 -2.64 -6.88 7.46
N GLU A 96 -3.05 -8.03 6.93
CA GLU A 96 -2.11 -9.06 6.50
C GLU A 96 -1.19 -8.56 5.37
N VAL A 97 -1.74 -7.88 4.37
CA VAL A 97 -0.94 -7.25 3.29
C VAL A 97 0.02 -6.22 3.87
N SER A 98 -0.43 -5.36 4.77
CA SER A 98 0.43 -4.36 5.40
C SER A 98 1.54 -4.99 6.24
N ARG A 99 1.26 -6.08 6.97
CA ARG A 99 2.27 -6.88 7.69
C ARG A 99 3.31 -7.49 6.75
N LYS A 100 2.87 -8.00 5.58
CA LYS A 100 3.78 -8.51 4.55
C LYS A 100 4.66 -7.41 3.96
N ASN A 101 4.14 -6.18 3.80
CA ASN A 101 4.94 -5.03 3.34
C ASN A 101 6.06 -4.68 4.34
N VAL A 102 5.80 -4.73 5.64
CA VAL A 102 6.85 -4.57 6.66
C VAL A 102 7.92 -5.66 6.50
N ARG A 103 7.51 -6.91 6.32
CA ARG A 103 8.42 -8.03 6.11
C ARG A 103 9.23 -7.92 4.83
N ILE A 104 8.64 -7.41 3.75
CA ILE A 104 9.36 -7.10 2.50
C ILE A 104 10.43 -6.03 2.78
N ALA A 105 10.09 -4.96 3.50
CA ALA A 105 11.05 -3.93 3.86
C ALA A 105 12.20 -4.44 4.76
N GLU A 106 11.95 -5.43 5.62
CA GLU A 106 13.00 -6.14 6.39
C GLU A 106 13.97 -6.88 5.46
N PHE A 107 13.44 -7.61 4.47
CA PHE A 107 14.27 -8.30 3.48
C PHE A 107 15.02 -7.32 2.57
N ASP A 108 14.42 -6.20 2.19
CA ASP A 108 15.08 -5.16 1.42
C ASP A 108 16.26 -4.55 2.20
N LEU A 109 16.11 -4.35 3.52
CA LEU A 109 17.19 -3.91 4.38
C LEU A 109 18.30 -4.98 4.49
N LEU A 110 17.92 -6.25 4.62
CA LEU A 110 18.87 -7.38 4.64
C LEU A 110 19.64 -7.45 3.31
N ALA A 111 18.92 -7.38 2.18
CA ALA A 111 19.52 -7.36 0.85
C ALA A 111 20.47 -6.17 0.64
N ALA A 112 20.08 -4.97 1.10
CA ALA A 112 20.93 -3.79 1.05
C ALA A 112 22.24 -3.98 1.84
N ARG A 113 22.19 -4.66 2.99
CA ARG A 113 23.37 -4.99 3.81
C ARG A 113 24.29 -6.04 3.17
N GLY A 114 23.73 -6.92 2.32
CA GLY A 114 24.47 -7.96 1.61
C GLY A 114 25.59 -7.43 0.70
N VAL A 115 25.64 -6.13 0.44
CA VAL A 115 26.75 -5.52 -0.30
C VAL A 115 28.09 -5.61 0.44
N TYR A 116 28.07 -5.75 1.77
CA TYR A 116 29.27 -5.93 2.59
C TYR A 116 29.74 -7.37 2.70
N GLU A 117 28.95 -8.32 2.20
CA GLU A 117 29.37 -9.71 2.16
C GLU A 117 30.46 -9.90 1.10
N PRO A 118 31.55 -10.60 1.42
CA PRO A 118 32.59 -10.90 0.46
C PRO A 118 32.03 -11.66 -0.75
N ARG A 119 32.36 -11.19 -1.93
CA ARG A 119 31.92 -11.80 -3.21
C ARG A 119 33.08 -12.51 -3.87
N PHE A 120 32.92 -13.81 -4.11
CA PHE A 120 33.81 -14.58 -4.94
C PHE A 120 33.29 -14.61 -6.37
N THR A 121 34.15 -14.22 -7.31
CA THR A 121 33.85 -14.25 -8.75
C THR A 121 34.90 -15.06 -9.47
N GLY A 122 34.49 -15.84 -10.47
CA GLY A 122 35.38 -16.64 -11.29
C GLY A 122 35.03 -16.50 -12.75
N GLN A 123 36.07 -16.49 -13.61
CA GLN A 123 35.93 -16.50 -15.06
C GLN A 123 36.89 -17.52 -15.63
N LEU A 124 36.40 -18.41 -16.47
CA LEU A 124 37.20 -19.38 -17.23
C LEU A 124 36.79 -19.30 -18.69
N TYR A 125 37.75 -19.05 -19.54
CA TYR A 125 37.50 -19.05 -20.99
C TYR A 125 38.71 -19.53 -21.76
N TYR A 126 38.44 -20.08 -22.96
CA TYR A 126 39.41 -20.43 -23.95
C TYR A 126 39.22 -19.52 -25.17
N GLU A 127 40.34 -18.94 -25.59
CA GLU A 127 40.38 -18.08 -26.77
C GLU A 127 41.43 -18.62 -27.75
N ARG A 128 41.09 -18.71 -29.04
CA ARG A 128 42.04 -18.99 -30.12
C ARG A 128 41.99 -17.85 -31.10
N SER A 129 43.15 -17.21 -31.26
CA SER A 129 43.33 -16.07 -32.15
C SER A 129 44.40 -16.42 -33.20
N THR A 130 44.12 -16.18 -34.47
CA THR A 130 45.08 -16.27 -35.55
C THR A 130 45.22 -14.90 -36.17
N VAL A 131 46.42 -14.37 -36.10
CA VAL A 131 46.73 -13.02 -36.60
C VAL A 131 47.81 -13.09 -37.70
N PRO A 132 47.71 -12.25 -38.71
CA PRO A 132 48.78 -12.18 -39.74
C PRO A 132 50.08 -11.68 -39.06
N ASN A 133 51.17 -12.31 -39.44
CA ASN A 133 52.49 -11.97 -38.91
C ASN A 133 53.11 -10.86 -39.74
N VAL A 134 53.38 -9.73 -39.11
CA VAL A 134 54.00 -8.56 -39.76
C VAL A 134 55.48 -8.41 -39.39
N SER A 135 56.05 -9.39 -38.68
CA SER A 135 57.47 -9.37 -38.29
C SER A 135 58.35 -9.93 -39.39
N ILE A 136 59.42 -9.23 -39.74
CA ILE A 136 60.46 -9.66 -40.66
C ILE A 136 61.29 -10.83 -40.13
N PHE A 137 61.23 -11.11 -38.84
CA PHE A 137 61.92 -12.19 -38.15
C PHE A 137 61.16 -13.49 -38.10
N SER A 138 59.94 -13.53 -38.63
CA SER A 138 59.11 -14.73 -38.62
C SER A 138 58.98 -15.37 -40.01
N SER A 139 59.22 -16.62 -40.06
CA SER A 139 59.05 -17.44 -41.33
C SER A 139 57.56 -17.75 -41.61
N ASN A 140 56.68 -17.61 -40.63
CA ASN A 140 55.25 -17.93 -40.73
C ASN A 140 54.43 -16.70 -41.13
N GLN A 141 53.49 -16.87 -42.10
CA GLN A 141 52.59 -15.80 -42.56
C GLN A 141 51.57 -15.42 -41.49
N THR A 142 51.19 -16.35 -40.62
CA THR A 142 50.23 -16.16 -39.54
C THR A 142 50.79 -16.73 -38.24
N THR A 143 50.40 -16.13 -37.11
CA THR A 143 50.67 -16.67 -35.78
C THR A 143 49.33 -17.04 -35.12
N THR A 144 49.21 -18.30 -34.73
CA THR A 144 48.07 -18.80 -33.97
C THR A 144 48.43 -18.88 -32.51
N GLN A 145 47.57 -18.26 -31.69
CA GLN A 145 47.70 -18.23 -30.24
C GLN A 145 46.45 -18.82 -29.63
N SER A 146 46.59 -19.77 -28.73
CA SER A 146 45.51 -20.33 -27.95
C SER A 146 45.73 -20.01 -26.47
N THR A 147 44.78 -19.37 -25.87
CA THR A 147 44.86 -18.92 -24.50
C THR A 147 43.73 -19.51 -23.65
N LEU A 148 44.07 -20.23 -22.59
CA LEU A 148 43.15 -20.64 -21.57
C LEU A 148 43.36 -19.73 -20.38
N VAL A 149 42.30 -18.96 -19.99
CA VAL A 149 42.36 -17.99 -18.88
C VAL A 149 41.42 -18.44 -17.80
N GLY A 150 41.92 -18.52 -16.57
CA GLY A 150 41.16 -18.73 -15.35
C GLY A 150 41.46 -17.65 -14.34
N ASN A 151 40.51 -16.76 -14.15
CA ASN A 151 40.65 -15.64 -13.20
C ASN A 151 39.63 -15.84 -12.06
N THR A 152 40.09 -15.65 -10.83
CA THR A 152 39.21 -15.59 -9.66
C THR A 152 39.48 -14.34 -8.86
N ALA A 153 38.41 -13.77 -8.28
CA ALA A 153 38.54 -12.60 -7.44
C ALA A 153 37.61 -12.70 -6.21
N LEU A 154 38.13 -12.31 -5.07
CA LEU A 154 37.39 -12.11 -3.83
C LEU A 154 37.37 -10.62 -3.56
N SER A 155 36.20 -10.00 -3.57
CA SER A 155 36.02 -8.57 -3.30
C SER A 155 35.15 -8.33 -2.08
N ALA A 156 35.48 -7.34 -1.28
CA ALA A 156 34.72 -6.92 -0.10
C ALA A 156 34.75 -5.40 0.09
N TYR A 157 33.67 -4.86 0.64
CA TYR A 157 33.57 -3.46 1.05
C TYR A 157 33.66 -3.35 2.56
N VAL A 158 34.43 -2.37 3.05
CA VAL A 158 34.52 -2.07 4.49
C VAL A 158 33.45 -1.03 4.85
N PRO A 159 32.57 -1.33 5.82
CA PRO A 159 31.36 -0.52 6.06
C PRO A 159 31.59 0.95 6.39
N ASN A 160 32.64 1.29 7.13
CA ASN A 160 32.75 2.61 7.76
C ASN A 160 33.41 3.70 6.89
N PHE A 161 34.22 3.32 5.91
CA PHE A 161 35.06 4.28 5.16
C PHE A 161 34.87 4.21 3.64
N GLY A 162 34.02 3.30 3.15
CA GLY A 162 33.86 3.05 1.73
C GLY A 162 35.08 2.41 1.08
N THR A 163 35.97 1.82 1.88
CA THR A 163 37.15 1.11 1.40
C THR A 163 36.74 -0.15 0.67
N GLN A 164 37.30 -0.36 -0.52
CA GLN A 164 37.16 -1.59 -1.28
C GLN A 164 38.47 -2.39 -1.20
N VAL A 165 38.33 -3.67 -0.86
CA VAL A 165 39.46 -4.61 -0.80
C VAL A 165 39.19 -5.72 -1.81
N GLN A 166 40.21 -6.12 -2.57
CA GLN A 166 40.11 -7.18 -3.56
C GLN A 166 41.36 -8.04 -3.52
N ALA A 167 41.15 -9.36 -3.51
CA ALA A 167 42.19 -10.36 -3.76
C ALA A 167 41.90 -11.03 -5.11
N THR A 168 42.89 -11.14 -5.97
CA THR A 168 42.75 -11.73 -7.31
C THR A 168 43.77 -12.86 -7.49
N PHE A 169 43.31 -13.95 -8.10
CA PHE A 169 44.20 -15.01 -8.51
C PHE A 169 43.94 -15.30 -10.02
N ASN A 170 44.96 -15.02 -10.83
CA ASN A 170 44.84 -15.11 -12.26
C ASN A 170 45.77 -16.24 -12.74
N ASN A 171 45.27 -17.06 -13.67
CA ASN A 171 45.97 -18.11 -14.33
C ASN A 171 45.77 -18.00 -15.85
N GLN A 172 46.83 -18.13 -16.58
CA GLN A 172 46.79 -18.12 -18.04
C GLN A 172 47.72 -19.19 -18.57
N ARG A 173 47.22 -20.04 -19.45
CA ARG A 173 48.00 -20.95 -20.26
C ARG A 173 47.95 -20.47 -21.70
N LEU A 174 49.10 -20.09 -22.21
CA LEU A 174 49.27 -19.55 -23.55
C LEU A 174 50.03 -20.57 -24.40
N THR A 175 49.47 -21.05 -25.48
CA THR A 175 50.13 -21.90 -26.49
C THR A 175 50.21 -21.11 -27.77
N THR A 176 51.39 -21.06 -28.38
CA THR A 176 51.63 -20.31 -29.62
C THR A 176 52.49 -21.11 -30.56
N ASP A 177 52.27 -20.97 -31.86
CA ASP A 177 53.11 -21.46 -32.94
C ASP A 177 54.20 -20.47 -33.38
N ASN A 178 54.33 -19.33 -32.64
CA ASN A 178 55.35 -18.33 -32.91
C ASN A 178 56.76 -18.93 -32.72
N PRO A 179 57.60 -18.99 -33.76
CA PRO A 179 58.90 -19.63 -33.67
C PRO A 179 59.95 -18.87 -32.83
N ILE A 180 59.69 -17.61 -32.47
CA ILE A 180 60.55 -16.81 -31.61
C ILE A 180 60.14 -16.91 -30.12
N SER A 181 59.00 -17.53 -29.81
CA SER A 181 58.58 -17.72 -28.42
C SER A 181 59.37 -18.86 -27.77
N ILE A 182 60.00 -18.59 -26.66
CA ILE A 182 60.84 -19.57 -25.94
C ILE A 182 60.01 -20.66 -25.25
N LEU A 183 58.80 -20.31 -24.77
CA LEU A 183 57.89 -21.22 -24.08
C LEU A 183 56.57 -21.39 -24.88
N SER A 184 56.15 -22.64 -25.07
CA SER A 184 54.84 -23.00 -25.63
C SER A 184 54.49 -24.43 -25.17
N PRO A 185 53.53 -24.61 -24.23
CA PRO A 185 52.76 -23.58 -23.52
C PRO A 185 53.56 -22.75 -22.52
N GLN A 186 53.27 -21.45 -22.48
CA GLN A 186 53.67 -20.54 -21.41
C GLN A 186 52.57 -20.51 -20.37
N LEU A 187 52.94 -20.65 -19.10
CA LEU A 187 52.04 -20.62 -17.96
C LEU A 187 52.32 -19.36 -17.16
N ASN A 188 51.31 -18.49 -16.99
CA ASN A 188 51.41 -17.31 -16.18
C ASN A 188 50.45 -17.46 -14.98
N ALA A 189 50.88 -17.21 -13.78
CA ALA A 189 50.04 -17.14 -12.59
C ALA A 189 50.34 -15.87 -11.82
N SER A 190 49.31 -15.28 -11.19
CA SER A 190 49.54 -14.15 -10.32
C SER A 190 48.54 -14.13 -9.14
N LEU A 191 49.03 -13.73 -7.99
CA LEU A 191 48.24 -13.46 -6.81
C LEU A 191 48.36 -11.97 -6.48
N GLY A 192 47.22 -11.27 -6.57
CA GLY A 192 47.16 -9.83 -6.36
C GLY A 192 46.28 -9.47 -5.17
N PHE A 193 46.67 -8.41 -4.48
CA PHE A 193 45.85 -7.76 -3.45
C PHE A 193 45.76 -6.29 -3.80
N SER A 194 44.55 -5.72 -3.74
CA SER A 194 44.35 -4.29 -3.96
C SER A 194 43.40 -3.68 -2.93
N VAL A 195 43.71 -2.45 -2.56
CA VAL A 195 42.89 -1.64 -1.65
C VAL A 195 42.66 -0.28 -2.30
N THR A 196 41.40 0.11 -2.39
CA THR A 196 40.99 1.43 -2.84
C THR A 196 40.28 2.15 -1.71
N GLN A 197 40.84 3.29 -1.27
CA GLN A 197 40.31 4.09 -0.19
C GLN A 197 39.87 5.46 -0.69
N PRO A 198 38.57 5.78 -0.70
CA PRO A 198 38.10 7.13 -0.98
C PRO A 198 38.57 8.12 0.09
N LEU A 199 39.15 9.23 -0.31
CA LEU A 199 39.66 10.27 0.62
C LEU A 199 38.66 11.41 0.78
N LEU A 200 37.92 11.79 -0.26
CA LEU A 200 36.98 12.91 -0.26
C LEU A 200 35.55 12.46 -0.67
N ARG A 201 35.29 12.20 -1.97
CA ARG A 201 34.00 11.71 -2.47
C ARG A 201 33.79 10.27 -2.00
N GLY A 202 32.63 9.97 -1.40
CA GLY A 202 32.34 8.60 -0.94
C GLY A 202 32.90 8.24 0.45
N ARG A 203 33.78 9.03 1.04
CA ARG A 203 34.33 8.76 2.39
C ARG A 203 33.24 8.87 3.47
N SER A 204 32.46 9.96 3.47
CA SER A 204 31.42 10.20 4.47
C SER A 204 30.11 9.50 4.14
N MET A 205 29.77 9.42 2.86
CA MET A 205 28.56 8.80 2.35
C MET A 205 28.82 8.30 0.92
N ASP A 206 28.75 6.99 0.74
CA ASP A 206 28.86 6.30 -0.56
C ASP A 206 27.49 5.76 -1.00
N PRO A 207 27.34 5.26 -2.23
CA PRO A 207 26.07 4.70 -2.72
C PRO A 207 25.54 3.55 -1.86
N GLN A 208 26.43 2.68 -1.34
CA GLN A 208 26.06 1.51 -0.55
C GLN A 208 25.47 1.93 0.80
N ARG A 209 26.15 2.83 1.52
CA ARG A 209 25.63 3.37 2.80
C ARG A 209 24.33 4.14 2.59
N ARG A 210 24.21 4.91 1.50
CA ARG A 210 22.97 5.58 1.13
C ARG A 210 21.83 4.57 0.98
N THR A 211 22.03 3.51 0.21
CA THR A 211 21.02 2.46 -0.02
C THR A 211 20.59 1.81 1.28
N ILE A 212 21.54 1.47 2.16
CA ILE A 212 21.25 0.86 3.47
C ILE A 212 20.48 1.82 4.38
N GLU A 213 20.90 3.10 4.46
CA GLU A 213 20.20 4.10 5.29
C GLU A 213 18.78 4.35 4.77
N ILE A 214 18.57 4.41 3.45
CA ILE A 214 17.22 4.52 2.85
C ILE A 214 16.40 3.27 3.14
N ALA A 215 16.95 2.07 2.98
CA ALA A 215 16.22 0.83 3.28
C ALA A 215 15.82 0.77 4.76
N LYS A 216 16.69 1.20 5.68
CA LYS A 216 16.37 1.32 7.11
C LYS A 216 15.22 2.30 7.37
N ARG A 217 15.19 3.45 6.67
CA ARG A 217 14.09 4.41 6.79
C ARG A 217 12.81 3.88 6.16
N ASN A 218 12.89 3.15 5.04
CA ASN A 218 11.74 2.51 4.41
C ASN A 218 11.10 1.46 5.33
N LEU A 219 11.87 0.72 6.12
CA LEU A 219 11.33 -0.15 7.16
C LEU A 219 10.51 0.65 8.19
N SER A 220 11.04 1.77 8.69
CA SER A 220 10.30 2.66 9.59
C SER A 220 9.06 3.28 8.94
N LEU A 221 9.09 3.53 7.62
CA LEU A 221 7.95 3.99 6.83
C LEU A 221 6.85 2.93 6.80
N SER A 222 7.23 1.67 6.52
CA SER A 222 6.29 0.55 6.48
C SER A 222 5.64 0.27 7.84
N ASP A 223 6.38 0.43 8.94
CA ASP A 223 5.83 0.35 10.29
C ASP A 223 4.79 1.44 10.57
N ALA A 224 5.05 2.68 10.13
CA ALA A 224 4.09 3.76 10.28
C ALA A 224 2.84 3.57 9.41
N GLN A 225 3.00 3.06 8.18
CA GLN A 225 1.89 2.67 7.29
C GLN A 225 1.06 1.54 7.88
N PHE A 226 1.70 0.55 8.50
CA PHE A 226 0.98 -0.51 9.21
C PHE A 226 0.11 0.05 10.34
N ARG A 227 0.65 0.96 11.17
CA ARG A 227 -0.13 1.61 12.24
C ARG A 227 -1.30 2.43 11.69
N GLN A 228 -1.09 3.16 10.60
CA GLN A 228 -2.17 3.88 9.92
C GLN A 228 -3.26 2.92 9.46
N LYS A 229 -2.90 1.82 8.80
CA LYS A 229 -3.85 0.82 8.32
C LYS A 229 -4.61 0.14 9.46
N ALA A 230 -3.94 -0.15 10.57
CA ALA A 230 -4.58 -0.69 11.76
C ALA A 230 -5.64 0.26 12.34
N ILE A 231 -5.35 1.56 12.43
CA ILE A 231 -6.32 2.59 12.86
C ILE A 231 -7.53 2.62 11.92
N GLU A 232 -7.29 2.61 10.59
CA GLU A 232 -8.36 2.60 9.58
C GLU A 232 -9.27 1.37 9.72
N VAL A 233 -8.68 0.18 9.89
CA VAL A 233 -9.44 -1.07 10.04
C VAL A 233 -10.22 -1.09 11.35
N VAL A 234 -9.62 -0.69 12.47
CA VAL A 234 -10.32 -0.60 13.77
C VAL A 234 -11.53 0.32 13.66
N THR A 235 -11.35 1.53 13.11
CA THR A 235 -12.48 2.47 12.92
C THR A 235 -13.55 1.91 11.97
N ALA A 236 -13.15 1.17 10.93
CA ALA A 236 -14.11 0.53 10.02
C ALA A 236 -14.92 -0.57 10.73
N VAL A 237 -14.28 -1.35 11.63
CA VAL A 237 -14.98 -2.34 12.47
C VAL A 237 -15.98 -1.66 13.40
N GLU A 238 -15.55 -0.61 14.11
CA GLU A 238 -16.42 0.14 15.03
C GLU A 238 -17.67 0.65 14.31
N ARG A 239 -17.49 1.26 13.13
CA ARG A 239 -18.61 1.74 12.33
C ARG A 239 -19.53 0.60 11.86
N ALA A 240 -18.98 -0.47 11.29
CA ALA A 240 -19.77 -1.60 10.80
C ALA A 240 -20.51 -2.32 11.95
N TYR A 241 -19.89 -2.41 13.13
CA TYR A 241 -20.50 -2.98 14.32
C TYR A 241 -21.72 -2.16 14.77
N TRP A 242 -21.58 -0.84 14.90
CA TRP A 242 -22.68 0.03 15.29
C TRP A 242 -23.77 0.13 14.23
N ASP A 243 -23.42 0.01 12.94
CA ASP A 243 -24.42 -0.10 11.86
C ASP A 243 -25.24 -1.39 11.98
N LEU A 244 -24.60 -2.51 12.35
CA LEU A 244 -25.32 -3.77 12.60
C LEU A 244 -26.22 -3.68 13.85
N VAL A 245 -25.73 -3.06 14.92
CA VAL A 245 -26.55 -2.80 16.14
C VAL A 245 -27.78 -1.99 15.78
N TYR A 246 -27.63 -0.90 15.01
CA TYR A 246 -28.75 -0.11 14.52
C TYR A 246 -29.73 -0.95 13.70
N ALA A 247 -29.23 -1.69 12.72
CA ALA A 247 -30.07 -2.47 11.80
C ALA A 247 -30.91 -3.51 12.56
N LEU A 248 -30.30 -4.25 13.50
CA LEU A 248 -31.01 -5.27 14.30
C LEU A 248 -32.06 -4.65 15.23
N ARG A 249 -31.74 -3.56 15.91
CA ARG A 249 -32.68 -2.86 16.78
C ARG A 249 -33.81 -2.22 15.98
N ASN A 250 -33.51 -1.64 14.81
CA ASN A 250 -34.53 -1.10 13.91
C ASN A 250 -35.46 -2.19 13.37
N LEU A 251 -34.94 -3.39 13.05
CA LEU A 251 -35.77 -4.54 12.68
C LEU A 251 -36.73 -4.89 13.83
N GLY A 252 -36.29 -4.83 15.09
CA GLY A 252 -37.14 -4.99 16.27
C GLY A 252 -38.26 -3.96 16.31
N VAL A 253 -37.94 -2.67 16.10
CA VAL A 253 -38.94 -1.58 16.08
C VAL A 253 -39.97 -1.79 14.96
N GLN A 254 -39.58 -2.24 13.76
CA GLN A 254 -40.54 -2.52 12.68
C GLN A 254 -41.44 -3.73 13.00
N LYS A 255 -40.90 -4.79 13.63
CA LYS A 255 -41.68 -5.94 14.09
C LYS A 255 -42.70 -5.54 15.18
N ASP A 256 -42.28 -4.68 16.13
CA ASP A 256 -43.20 -4.13 17.12
C ASP A 256 -44.31 -3.30 16.44
N GLY A 257 -43.92 -2.51 15.40
CA GLY A 257 -44.89 -1.76 14.58
C GLY A 257 -45.94 -2.65 13.91
N VAL A 258 -45.52 -3.80 13.37
CA VAL A 258 -46.45 -4.81 12.79
C VAL A 258 -47.38 -5.35 13.88
N ARG A 259 -46.85 -5.74 15.04
CA ARG A 259 -47.65 -6.24 16.16
C ARG A 259 -48.69 -5.19 16.61
N ASP A 260 -48.24 -3.97 16.87
CA ASP A 260 -49.08 -2.88 17.32
C ASP A 260 -50.17 -2.54 16.26
N ALA A 261 -49.84 -2.59 14.96
CA ALA A 261 -50.80 -2.37 13.88
C ALA A 261 -51.83 -3.51 13.76
N LYS A 262 -51.44 -4.76 13.97
CA LYS A 262 -52.37 -5.91 13.99
C LYS A 262 -53.31 -5.84 15.20
N GLU A 263 -52.79 -5.47 16.36
CA GLU A 263 -53.65 -5.24 17.55
C GLU A 263 -54.67 -4.14 17.28
N GLN A 264 -54.26 -3.03 16.62
CA GLN A 264 -55.17 -1.96 16.24
C GLN A 264 -56.22 -2.40 15.21
N LEU A 265 -55.82 -3.20 14.23
CA LEU A 265 -56.73 -3.79 13.22
C LEU A 265 -57.81 -4.63 13.90
N GLU A 266 -57.43 -5.52 14.83
CA GLU A 266 -58.38 -6.33 15.60
C GLU A 266 -59.29 -5.51 16.49
N HIS A 267 -58.76 -4.40 17.07
CA HIS A 267 -59.57 -3.44 17.82
C HIS A 267 -60.60 -2.74 16.93
N ASN A 268 -60.18 -2.30 15.72
CA ASN A 268 -61.04 -1.64 14.75
C ASN A 268 -62.15 -2.61 14.24
N ARG A 269 -61.83 -3.87 14.00
CA ARG A 269 -62.85 -4.89 13.60
C ARG A 269 -63.94 -5.00 14.63
N ARG A 270 -63.60 -5.06 15.95
CA ARG A 270 -64.59 -5.10 17.01
C ARG A 270 -65.48 -3.85 17.05
N LEU A 271 -64.89 -2.66 16.87
CA LEU A 271 -65.65 -1.41 16.84
C LEU A 271 -66.57 -1.30 15.63
N VAL A 272 -66.21 -1.89 14.48
CA VAL A 272 -67.10 -1.97 13.31
C VAL A 272 -68.21 -2.95 13.53
N ASP A 273 -67.94 -4.12 14.14
CA ASP A 273 -68.99 -5.11 14.47
C ASP A 273 -70.01 -4.56 15.50
N GLU A 274 -69.55 -3.68 16.40
CA GLU A 274 -70.37 -2.92 17.35
C GLU A 274 -71.08 -1.71 16.72
N GLY A 275 -70.82 -1.40 15.45
CA GLY A 275 -71.43 -0.30 14.73
C GLY A 275 -70.88 1.10 15.12
N GLN A 276 -69.73 1.13 15.78
CA GLN A 276 -69.07 2.38 16.21
C GLN A 276 -68.13 2.98 15.15
N LEU A 277 -67.65 2.16 14.22
CA LEU A 277 -66.80 2.58 13.10
C LEU A 277 -67.38 2.12 11.76
N ALA A 278 -66.94 2.78 10.67
CA ALA A 278 -67.32 2.43 9.32
C ALA A 278 -66.46 1.27 8.79
N PRO A 279 -66.98 0.37 7.90
CA PRO A 279 -66.17 -0.70 7.32
C PRO A 279 -64.92 -0.25 6.56
N ILE A 280 -64.88 1.00 6.09
CA ILE A 280 -63.71 1.59 5.42
C ILE A 280 -62.52 1.74 6.39
N ASP A 281 -62.79 1.87 7.67
CA ASP A 281 -61.74 2.05 8.71
C ASP A 281 -60.94 0.74 8.92
N ILE A 282 -61.51 -0.44 8.60
CA ILE A 282 -60.80 -1.71 8.53
C ILE A 282 -59.76 -1.66 7.41
N VAL A 283 -60.14 -1.19 6.23
CA VAL A 283 -59.25 -1.10 5.07
C VAL A 283 -58.07 -0.16 5.35
N ALA A 284 -58.30 0.95 6.05
CA ALA A 284 -57.24 1.84 6.48
C ALA A 284 -56.23 1.16 7.43
N ALA A 285 -56.70 0.40 8.41
CA ALA A 285 -55.86 -0.36 9.32
C ALA A 285 -55.12 -1.52 8.62
N GLU A 286 -55.76 -2.24 7.68
CA GLU A 286 -55.09 -3.26 6.87
C GLU A 286 -53.98 -2.68 6.00
N THR A 287 -54.17 -1.50 5.41
CA THR A 287 -53.15 -0.79 4.67
C THR A 287 -51.98 -0.48 5.56
N GLN A 288 -52.20 -0.05 6.81
CA GLN A 288 -51.14 0.23 7.77
C GLN A 288 -50.37 -1.05 8.14
N VAL A 289 -51.02 -2.17 8.38
CA VAL A 289 -50.35 -3.47 8.61
C VAL A 289 -49.45 -3.82 7.42
N ALA A 290 -49.97 -3.73 6.19
CA ALA A 290 -49.19 -4.02 4.99
C ALA A 290 -47.96 -3.12 4.82
N ASN A 291 -48.09 -1.81 5.17
CA ASN A 291 -46.97 -0.88 5.15
C ASN A 291 -45.86 -1.28 6.15
N TYR A 292 -46.25 -1.68 7.38
CA TYR A 292 -45.26 -2.14 8.38
C TYR A 292 -44.66 -3.51 8.00
N GLU A 293 -45.41 -4.41 7.43
CA GLU A 293 -44.90 -5.69 6.90
C GLU A 293 -43.86 -5.44 5.81
N GLY A 294 -44.12 -4.50 4.87
CA GLY A 294 -43.13 -4.04 3.90
C GLY A 294 -41.86 -3.47 4.57
N ALA A 295 -42.03 -2.60 5.58
CA ALA A 295 -40.91 -2.01 6.31
C ALA A 295 -40.05 -3.03 7.10
N VAL A 296 -40.63 -4.16 7.51
CA VAL A 296 -39.86 -5.28 8.11
C VAL A 296 -38.90 -5.89 7.10
N TYR A 297 -39.29 -6.07 5.84
CA TYR A 297 -38.38 -6.59 4.81
C TYR A 297 -37.29 -5.60 4.44
N ASP A 298 -37.58 -4.30 4.40
CA ASP A 298 -36.57 -3.27 4.21
C ASP A 298 -35.56 -3.28 5.38
N ALA A 299 -36.03 -3.40 6.61
CA ALA A 299 -35.17 -3.50 7.78
C ALA A 299 -34.36 -4.80 7.79
N LEU A 300 -34.92 -5.93 7.34
CA LEU A 300 -34.22 -7.20 7.20
C LEU A 300 -33.08 -7.11 6.17
N ASN A 301 -33.34 -6.44 5.05
CA ASN A 301 -32.29 -6.16 4.05
C ASN A 301 -31.16 -5.30 4.64
N LEU A 302 -31.50 -4.28 5.43
CA LEU A 302 -30.50 -3.44 6.12
C LEU A 302 -29.63 -4.27 7.07
N VAL A 303 -30.23 -5.23 7.81
CA VAL A 303 -29.47 -6.15 8.68
C VAL A 303 -28.50 -6.98 7.83
N ASN A 304 -28.97 -7.55 6.73
CA ASN A 304 -28.13 -8.37 5.87
C ASN A 304 -26.93 -7.60 5.30
N VAL A 305 -27.15 -6.37 4.84
CA VAL A 305 -26.08 -5.49 4.32
C VAL A 305 -25.08 -5.13 5.42
N ALA A 306 -25.56 -4.73 6.60
CA ALA A 306 -24.68 -4.34 7.72
C ALA A 306 -23.88 -5.54 8.26
N GLU A 307 -24.50 -6.71 8.38
CA GLU A 307 -23.82 -7.92 8.83
C GLU A 307 -22.77 -8.38 7.83
N ASN A 308 -23.08 -8.38 6.54
CA ASN A 308 -22.11 -8.73 5.49
C ASN A 308 -20.94 -7.74 5.45
N ALA A 309 -21.19 -6.44 5.70
CA ALA A 309 -20.12 -5.45 5.81
C ALA A 309 -19.18 -5.76 6.99
N LEU A 310 -19.70 -6.10 8.16
CA LEU A 310 -18.91 -6.50 9.31
C LEU A 310 -18.15 -7.83 9.04
N LYS A 311 -18.82 -8.85 8.53
CA LYS A 311 -18.22 -10.14 8.17
C LYS A 311 -17.05 -9.97 7.20
N ASN A 312 -17.17 -9.10 6.21
CA ASN A 312 -16.11 -8.81 5.25
C ASN A 312 -14.84 -8.25 5.89
N ILE A 313 -14.96 -7.53 7.01
CA ILE A 313 -13.80 -6.96 7.72
C ILE A 313 -13.15 -7.98 8.65
N VAL A 314 -13.95 -8.82 9.32
CA VAL A 314 -13.48 -9.74 10.38
C VAL A 314 -13.16 -11.14 9.90
N SER A 315 -13.66 -11.55 8.72
CA SER A 315 -13.48 -12.91 8.19
C SER A 315 -12.08 -13.12 7.60
N PRO A 316 -11.42 -14.26 7.91
CA PRO A 316 -10.12 -14.60 7.33
C PRO A 316 -10.19 -14.99 5.86
N HIS A 317 -11.29 -15.57 5.40
CA HIS A 317 -11.46 -16.00 4.01
C HIS A 317 -12.95 -16.24 3.66
N ARG A 318 -13.23 -16.34 2.36
CA ARG A 318 -14.61 -16.47 1.81
C ARG A 318 -15.34 -17.76 2.22
N ARG A 319 -14.67 -18.76 2.78
CA ARG A 319 -15.23 -20.06 3.21
C ARG A 319 -15.24 -20.20 4.73
N ASP A 320 -15.16 -19.10 5.45
CA ASP A 320 -15.23 -19.09 6.90
C ASP A 320 -16.66 -19.33 7.35
N ASP A 321 -16.85 -20.13 8.38
CA ASP A 321 -18.16 -20.48 8.94
C ASP A 321 -18.95 -19.26 9.43
N ILE A 322 -18.26 -18.15 9.72
CA ILE A 322 -18.89 -16.88 10.11
C ILE A 322 -19.90 -16.37 9.06
N TRP A 323 -19.71 -16.73 7.79
CA TRP A 323 -20.63 -16.32 6.72
C TRP A 323 -22.01 -16.95 6.87
N GLU A 324 -22.09 -18.14 7.43
CA GLU A 324 -23.31 -18.89 7.65
C GLU A 324 -23.97 -18.60 9.01
N GLN A 325 -23.21 -18.02 9.97
CA GLN A 325 -23.68 -17.71 11.31
C GLN A 325 -24.36 -16.33 11.38
N ALA A 326 -25.40 -16.19 12.18
CA ALA A 326 -26.01 -14.90 12.50
C ALA A 326 -25.21 -14.18 13.59
N ILE A 327 -24.67 -12.99 13.30
CA ILE A 327 -23.94 -12.19 14.29
C ILE A 327 -24.94 -11.44 15.19
N THR A 328 -24.79 -11.64 16.50
CA THR A 328 -25.58 -10.93 17.53
C THR A 328 -24.65 -10.04 18.36
N PRO A 329 -24.65 -8.70 18.15
CA PRO A 329 -23.93 -7.77 19.00
C PRO A 329 -24.47 -7.82 20.43
N VAL A 330 -23.56 -7.88 21.42
CA VAL A 330 -23.94 -7.99 22.85
C VAL A 330 -23.65 -6.73 23.66
N ASP A 331 -22.93 -5.75 23.08
CA ASP A 331 -22.60 -4.52 23.81
C ASP A 331 -23.79 -3.58 23.94
N GLU A 332 -23.85 -2.94 25.09
CA GLU A 332 -24.79 -1.84 25.31
C GLU A 332 -24.32 -0.58 24.55
N VAL A 333 -25.31 0.17 24.05
CA VAL A 333 -25.00 1.44 23.38
C VAL A 333 -24.50 2.43 24.42
N ARG A 334 -23.25 2.86 24.27
CA ARG A 334 -22.67 3.89 25.16
C ARG A 334 -23.37 5.22 24.93
N VAL A 335 -23.73 5.88 26.00
CA VAL A 335 -24.34 7.22 25.97
C VAL A 335 -23.36 8.27 26.53
N GLU A 336 -22.25 7.83 27.15
CA GLU A 336 -21.25 8.71 27.72
C GLU A 336 -20.37 9.35 26.65
N VAL A 337 -20.38 10.67 26.61
CA VAL A 337 -19.57 11.45 25.66
C VAL A 337 -18.25 11.81 26.33
N PRO A 338 -17.10 11.53 25.68
CA PRO A 338 -15.80 11.93 26.20
C PRO A 338 -15.70 13.47 26.28
N THR A 339 -15.40 13.98 27.48
CA THR A 339 -15.21 15.43 27.73
C THR A 339 -13.79 15.85 27.35
N VAL A 340 -13.49 15.94 26.05
CA VAL A 340 -12.19 16.35 25.54
C VAL A 340 -12.26 17.78 25.03
N SER A 341 -11.36 18.66 25.52
CA SER A 341 -11.24 20.02 25.00
C SER A 341 -10.56 20.02 23.63
N LEU A 342 -10.80 21.06 22.82
CA LEU A 342 -10.16 21.19 21.50
C LEU A 342 -8.63 21.14 21.61
N ASP A 343 -8.05 21.84 22.58
CA ASP A 343 -6.60 21.90 22.76
C ASP A 343 -6.01 20.52 23.12
N GLN A 344 -6.68 19.78 24.02
CA GLN A 344 -6.27 18.41 24.35
C GLN A 344 -6.36 17.47 23.14
N ALA A 345 -7.45 17.56 22.37
CA ALA A 345 -7.62 16.77 21.15
C ALA A 345 -6.54 17.08 20.12
N MET A 346 -6.19 18.36 19.93
CA MET A 346 -5.12 18.79 19.02
C MET A 346 -3.74 18.28 19.46
N VAL A 347 -3.39 18.45 20.73
CA VAL A 347 -2.11 17.95 21.27
C VAL A 347 -1.99 16.43 21.08
N THR A 348 -3.08 15.71 21.37
CA THR A 348 -3.13 14.25 21.21
C THR A 348 -2.97 13.85 19.73
N ALA A 349 -3.66 14.53 18.82
CA ALA A 349 -3.59 14.26 17.40
C ALA A 349 -2.17 14.48 16.84
N PHE A 350 -1.54 15.62 17.16
CA PHE A 350 -0.17 15.90 16.71
C PHE A 350 0.87 14.95 17.30
N ALA A 351 0.59 14.32 18.45
CA ALA A 351 1.49 13.35 19.07
C ALA A 351 1.32 11.92 18.51
N ASN A 352 0.12 11.53 18.06
CA ASN A 352 -0.21 10.13 17.77
C ASN A 352 -0.54 9.84 16.30
N ARG A 353 -0.76 10.86 15.46
CA ARG A 353 -1.15 10.64 14.04
C ARG A 353 -0.01 10.05 13.22
N PRO A 354 -0.19 8.83 12.64
CA PRO A 354 0.85 8.15 11.88
C PRO A 354 1.32 8.93 10.65
N GLU A 355 0.47 9.76 10.06
CA GLU A 355 0.77 10.56 8.87
C GLU A 355 1.91 11.55 9.12
N LEU A 356 2.02 12.07 10.35
CA LEU A 356 3.14 12.92 10.75
C LEU A 356 4.45 12.14 10.88
N ASP A 357 4.37 10.89 11.36
CA ASP A 357 5.52 9.98 11.38
C ASP A 357 5.98 9.64 9.95
N LEU A 358 5.03 9.38 9.02
CA LEU A 358 5.34 9.14 7.62
C LEU A 358 6.08 10.32 6.98
N ASN A 359 5.58 11.54 7.20
CA ASN A 359 6.25 12.75 6.70
C ASN A 359 7.64 12.95 7.33
N LYS A 360 7.80 12.66 8.63
CA LYS A 360 9.09 12.70 9.33
C LYS A 360 10.09 11.72 8.71
N VAL A 361 9.67 10.49 8.46
CA VAL A 361 10.54 9.48 7.81
C VAL A 361 10.91 9.92 6.39
N GLN A 362 9.97 10.50 5.64
CA GLN A 362 10.25 11.05 4.31
C GLN A 362 11.30 12.18 4.36
N LYS A 363 11.23 13.03 5.38
CA LYS A 363 12.25 14.06 5.64
C LYS A 363 13.61 13.44 5.96
N ASP A 364 13.65 12.39 6.77
CA ASP A 364 14.88 11.67 7.09
C ASP A 364 15.51 11.04 5.84
N ILE A 365 14.71 10.46 4.93
CA ILE A 365 15.17 9.92 3.64
C ILE A 365 15.78 11.04 2.79
N ASN A 366 15.10 12.18 2.68
CA ASN A 366 15.63 13.34 1.97
C ASN A 366 16.94 13.86 2.58
N GLU A 367 17.10 13.81 3.90
CA GLU A 367 18.34 14.19 4.56
C GLU A 367 19.50 13.24 4.23
N VAL A 368 19.23 11.93 4.13
CA VAL A 368 20.20 10.94 3.63
C VAL A 368 20.63 11.31 2.21
N ASP A 369 19.68 11.61 1.34
CA ASP A 369 19.94 12.02 -0.05
C ASP A 369 20.74 13.32 -0.12
N ARG A 370 20.38 14.32 0.68
CA ARG A 370 21.11 15.58 0.78
C ARG A 370 22.56 15.37 1.20
N ARG A 371 22.81 14.53 2.21
CA ARG A 371 24.18 14.17 2.65
C ARG A 371 24.96 13.46 1.56
N TYR A 372 24.32 12.52 0.87
CA TYR A 372 24.92 11.80 -0.25
C TYR A 372 25.28 12.74 -1.40
N TYR A 373 24.33 13.53 -1.92
CA TYR A 373 24.59 14.45 -3.03
C TYR A 373 25.57 15.56 -2.66
N ASN A 374 25.60 16.00 -1.42
CA ASN A 374 26.65 16.92 -0.94
C ASN A 374 28.05 16.26 -0.98
N SER A 375 28.15 14.96 -0.65
CA SER A 375 29.40 14.19 -0.80
C SER A 375 29.82 14.08 -2.28
N GLN A 376 28.85 13.89 -3.20
CA GLN A 376 29.12 13.76 -4.63
C GLN A 376 29.63 15.06 -5.30
N ARG A 377 29.41 16.22 -4.68
CA ARG A 377 29.96 17.52 -5.15
C ARG A 377 31.46 17.65 -4.94
N LYS A 378 32.03 16.83 -4.05
CA LYS A 378 33.47 16.86 -3.75
C LYS A 378 34.25 16.22 -4.91
N PRO A 379 35.48 16.63 -5.16
CA PRO A 379 36.40 15.95 -6.06
C PRO A 379 36.55 14.48 -5.66
N GLN A 380 36.65 13.59 -6.65
CA GLN A 380 37.02 12.21 -6.38
C GLN A 380 38.52 12.09 -6.28
N ILE A 381 38.99 11.72 -5.10
CA ILE A 381 40.40 11.45 -4.82
C ILE A 381 40.44 10.14 -4.03
N ASP A 382 41.06 9.13 -4.62
CA ASP A 382 41.17 7.80 -4.05
C ASP A 382 42.64 7.42 -3.87
N LEU A 383 42.98 6.89 -2.71
CA LEU A 383 44.26 6.22 -2.47
C LEU A 383 44.14 4.79 -2.97
N ILE A 384 45.04 4.40 -3.86
CA ILE A 384 45.14 3.05 -4.39
C ILE A 384 46.44 2.44 -3.93
N ALA A 385 46.36 1.27 -3.33
CA ALA A 385 47.50 0.43 -3.03
C ALA A 385 47.26 -0.96 -3.62
N SER A 386 48.22 -1.49 -4.35
CA SER A 386 48.14 -2.87 -4.85
C SER A 386 49.49 -3.55 -4.72
N TYR A 387 49.40 -4.83 -4.46
CA TYR A 387 50.54 -5.74 -4.41
C TYR A 387 50.18 -6.94 -5.29
N ASN A 388 51.11 -7.37 -6.15
CA ASN A 388 50.95 -8.52 -7.01
C ASN A 388 52.24 -9.36 -7.00
N SER A 389 52.11 -10.64 -6.74
CA SER A 389 53.16 -11.63 -6.90
C SER A 389 52.88 -12.45 -8.14
N ALA A 390 53.80 -12.45 -9.10
CA ALA A 390 53.68 -13.15 -10.34
C ALA A 390 54.62 -14.34 -10.42
N GLY A 391 54.21 -15.33 -11.20
CA GLY A 391 55.06 -16.47 -11.55
C GLY A 391 54.89 -16.84 -13.02
N ILE A 392 55.95 -17.19 -13.63
CA ILE A 392 56.03 -17.68 -15.00
C ILE A 392 56.58 -19.10 -14.97
N GLY A 393 56.02 -19.97 -15.84
CA GLY A 393 56.47 -21.31 -16.05
C GLY A 393 56.11 -21.79 -17.45
N GLY A 394 56.42 -23.01 -17.75
CA GLY A 394 56.05 -23.60 -19.04
C GLY A 394 57.01 -24.68 -19.51
N THR A 395 56.87 -25.05 -20.77
CA THR A 395 57.77 -25.97 -21.46
C THR A 395 58.43 -25.28 -22.64
N PRO A 396 59.65 -25.66 -22.99
CA PRO A 396 60.31 -25.14 -24.22
C PRO A 396 59.41 -25.31 -25.43
N ASN A 397 59.38 -24.29 -26.26
CA ASN A 397 58.55 -24.30 -27.49
C ASN A 397 59.12 -25.30 -28.52
N PRO A 398 58.39 -26.34 -28.91
CA PRO A 398 58.87 -27.31 -29.90
C PRO A 398 59.01 -26.70 -31.29
N ASN A 399 58.37 -25.59 -31.58
CA ASN A 399 58.40 -24.87 -32.85
C ASN A 399 59.40 -23.70 -32.84
N PHE A 400 60.29 -23.63 -31.84
CA PHE A 400 61.30 -22.58 -31.76
C PHE A 400 62.26 -22.70 -32.96
N ASP A 401 62.52 -21.59 -33.63
CA ASP A 401 63.42 -21.56 -34.80
C ASP A 401 64.91 -21.76 -34.35
N PRO A 402 65.52 -22.87 -34.66
CA PRO A 402 66.92 -23.15 -34.30
C PRO A 402 67.92 -22.20 -34.96
N ASN A 403 67.55 -21.50 -36.02
CA ASN A 403 68.40 -20.52 -36.69
C ASN A 403 68.22 -19.12 -36.13
N PHE A 404 67.28 -18.92 -35.19
CA PHE A 404 67.09 -17.58 -34.53
C PHE A 404 68.37 -17.22 -33.76
N PRO A 405 68.98 -16.06 -34.04
CA PRO A 405 70.25 -15.70 -33.42
C PRO A 405 70.11 -15.47 -31.92
N THR A 406 70.38 -16.49 -31.14
CA THR A 406 70.47 -16.44 -29.66
C THR A 406 71.93 -16.58 -29.26
N PRO A 407 72.33 -16.18 -28.02
CA PRO A 407 73.68 -16.42 -27.55
C PRO A 407 74.13 -17.88 -27.72
N CYS A 408 73.24 -18.84 -27.53
CA CYS A 408 73.55 -20.27 -27.67
C CYS A 408 73.62 -20.75 -29.10
N THR A 409 72.91 -20.16 -30.07
CA THR A 409 73.03 -20.47 -31.48
C THR A 409 74.27 -19.87 -32.14
N VAL A 410 74.68 -18.70 -31.62
CA VAL A 410 75.89 -17.98 -32.12
C VAL A 410 77.16 -18.59 -31.54
N ASN A 411 77.23 -18.82 -30.23
CA ASN A 411 78.37 -19.44 -29.55
C ASN A 411 77.88 -20.30 -28.34
N PRO A 412 77.76 -21.66 -28.56
CA PRO A 412 77.29 -22.55 -27.49
C PRO A 412 78.13 -22.60 -26.23
N SER A 413 79.41 -22.23 -26.31
CA SER A 413 80.31 -22.22 -25.13
C SER A 413 80.44 -20.87 -24.45
N SER A 414 79.74 -19.89 -24.91
CA SER A 414 79.81 -18.53 -24.34
C SER A 414 79.16 -18.44 -22.96
N PRO A 415 79.64 -17.52 -22.09
CA PRO A 415 78.99 -17.23 -20.80
C PRO A 415 77.54 -16.78 -20.97
N GLU A 416 77.25 -16.07 -22.06
CA GLU A 416 75.91 -15.60 -22.40
C GLU A 416 74.96 -16.75 -22.70
N CYS A 417 75.46 -17.83 -23.40
CA CYS A 417 74.68 -19.05 -23.61
C CYS A 417 74.38 -19.76 -22.29
N GLN A 418 75.40 -19.93 -21.43
CA GLN A 418 75.17 -20.53 -20.09
C GLN A 418 74.16 -19.74 -19.27
N GLN A 419 74.19 -18.43 -19.37
CA GLN A 419 73.20 -17.59 -18.67
C GLN A 419 71.81 -17.73 -19.30
N GLN A 420 71.68 -17.84 -20.62
CA GLN A 420 70.43 -18.12 -21.30
C GLN A 420 69.84 -19.45 -20.85
N LEU A 421 70.63 -20.53 -20.81
CA LEU A 421 70.21 -21.84 -20.37
C LEU A 421 69.77 -21.85 -18.91
N ALA A 422 70.50 -21.17 -18.06
CA ALA A 422 70.12 -20.98 -16.65
C ALA A 422 68.81 -20.21 -16.50
N ASN A 423 68.59 -19.15 -17.30
CA ASN A 423 67.33 -18.42 -17.33
C ASN A 423 66.20 -19.30 -17.86
N LEU A 424 66.43 -20.08 -18.91
CA LEU A 424 65.41 -21.01 -19.43
C LEU A 424 65.05 -22.06 -18.37
N GLN A 425 66.02 -22.62 -17.66
CA GLN A 425 65.78 -23.56 -16.59
C GLN A 425 64.98 -22.95 -15.42
N LEU A 426 65.20 -21.64 -15.14
CA LEU A 426 64.38 -20.91 -14.16
C LEU A 426 62.94 -20.61 -14.62
N LEU A 427 62.69 -20.59 -15.92
CA LEU A 427 61.37 -20.35 -16.52
C LEU A 427 60.63 -21.63 -16.85
N THR A 428 61.31 -22.80 -16.86
CA THR A 428 60.63 -24.11 -17.05
C THR A 428 60.03 -24.60 -15.74
N GLY A 429 58.83 -25.19 -15.82
CA GLY A 429 58.14 -25.76 -14.68
C GLY A 429 56.84 -25.04 -14.29
N SER A 430 56.52 -25.09 -12.98
CA SER A 430 55.25 -24.55 -12.51
C SER A 430 55.35 -23.06 -12.17
N PRO A 431 54.42 -22.22 -12.65
CA PRO A 431 54.39 -20.79 -12.33
C PRO A 431 54.06 -20.52 -10.83
N TYR A 432 53.41 -21.48 -10.16
CA TYR A 432 52.97 -21.31 -8.79
C TYR A 432 54.12 -21.18 -7.79
N SER A 433 55.24 -21.85 -8.06
CA SER A 433 56.43 -21.68 -7.22
C SER A 433 56.90 -20.21 -7.18
N GLY A 434 56.88 -19.52 -8.35
CA GLY A 434 57.21 -18.09 -8.44
C GLY A 434 56.24 -17.18 -7.66
N VAL A 435 54.96 -17.50 -7.72
CA VAL A 435 53.92 -16.76 -6.98
C VAL A 435 54.10 -16.89 -5.47
N PHE A 436 54.27 -18.12 -4.97
CA PHE A 436 54.38 -18.36 -3.50
C PHE A 436 55.72 -18.04 -2.90
N THR A 437 56.80 -18.10 -3.70
CA THR A 437 58.14 -17.64 -3.25
C THR A 437 58.35 -16.12 -3.45
N ASN A 438 57.32 -15.42 -3.99
CA ASN A 438 57.34 -13.99 -4.25
C ASN A 438 58.54 -13.59 -5.16
N LYS A 439 58.76 -14.34 -6.19
CA LYS A 439 59.94 -14.18 -7.08
C LYS A 439 59.88 -12.90 -7.90
N TYR A 440 58.67 -12.48 -8.33
CA TYR A 440 58.43 -11.28 -9.12
C TYR A 440 57.37 -10.37 -8.51
N PRO A 441 57.70 -9.71 -7.40
CA PRO A 441 56.77 -8.81 -6.72
C PRO A 441 56.59 -7.49 -7.46
N THR A 442 55.36 -7.01 -7.50
CA THR A 442 55.03 -5.67 -7.99
C THR A 442 54.19 -4.94 -6.94
N TYR A 443 54.65 -3.79 -6.50
CA TYR A 443 53.84 -2.91 -5.65
C TYR A 443 53.52 -1.63 -6.37
N ARG A 444 52.29 -1.17 -6.15
CA ARG A 444 51.83 0.13 -6.66
C ARG A 444 51.14 0.86 -5.50
N VAL A 445 51.59 2.05 -5.21
CA VAL A 445 50.90 2.98 -4.31
C VAL A 445 50.74 4.28 -5.07
N GLY A 446 49.55 4.81 -5.11
CA GLY A 446 49.26 6.00 -5.86
C GLY A 446 47.96 6.67 -5.47
N ILE A 447 47.79 7.87 -5.98
CA ILE A 447 46.54 8.63 -5.82
C ILE A 447 45.89 8.72 -7.20
N GLN A 448 44.64 8.26 -7.27
CA GLN A 448 43.79 8.46 -8.45
C GLN A 448 42.88 9.65 -8.17
N PHE A 449 42.80 10.57 -9.11
CA PHE A 449 41.91 11.70 -9.03
C PHE A 449 41.07 11.80 -10.30
N ASN A 450 39.77 12.15 -10.10
CA ASN A 450 38.86 12.47 -11.17
C ASN A 450 38.21 13.83 -10.85
N LEU A 451 38.67 14.85 -11.60
CA LEU A 451 38.30 16.24 -11.39
C LEU A 451 37.53 16.74 -12.62
N PRO A 452 36.26 17.07 -12.51
CA PRO A 452 35.54 17.71 -13.59
C PRO A 452 36.07 19.13 -13.81
N MET A 453 36.69 19.41 -15.00
CA MET A 453 37.37 20.67 -15.30
C MET A 453 36.49 21.91 -15.10
N PHE A 454 35.21 21.82 -15.35
CA PHE A 454 34.25 22.94 -15.23
C PHE A 454 33.25 22.76 -14.06
N GLY A 455 33.59 21.92 -13.10
CA GLY A 455 32.73 21.52 -12.00
C GLY A 455 31.65 20.49 -12.42
N ASP A 456 31.20 19.71 -11.45
CA ASP A 456 30.15 18.67 -11.66
C ASP A 456 28.76 19.33 -11.60
N LYS A 457 28.23 19.73 -12.78
CA LYS A 457 26.90 20.32 -12.90
C LYS A 457 25.81 19.33 -12.44
N THR A 458 26.00 18.03 -12.73
CA THR A 458 25.04 16.97 -12.36
C THR A 458 24.95 16.85 -10.84
N ALA A 459 26.10 16.76 -10.14
CA ALA A 459 26.11 16.67 -8.68
C ALA A 459 25.55 17.94 -8.02
N ARG A 460 25.81 19.13 -8.60
CA ARG A 460 25.23 20.39 -8.10
C ARG A 460 23.73 20.45 -8.29
N ALA A 461 23.22 20.03 -9.46
CA ALA A 461 21.80 19.98 -9.76
C ALA A 461 21.06 18.97 -8.86
N GLN A 462 21.64 17.79 -8.64
CA GLN A 462 21.06 16.77 -7.75
C GLN A 462 21.04 17.25 -6.28
N TYR A 463 22.07 17.95 -5.83
CA TYR A 463 22.07 18.56 -4.50
C TYR A 463 21.02 19.67 -4.38
N GLY A 464 20.91 20.55 -5.39
CA GLY A 464 19.86 21.56 -5.45
C GLY A 464 18.46 20.95 -5.44
N ARG A 465 18.25 19.88 -6.23
CA ARG A 465 16.99 19.12 -6.20
C ARG A 465 16.68 18.59 -4.80
N ALA A 466 17.67 18.01 -4.10
CA ALA A 466 17.46 17.49 -2.74
C ALA A 466 17.11 18.60 -1.73
N LEU A 467 17.61 19.82 -1.91
CA LEU A 467 17.24 20.97 -1.08
C LEU A 467 15.77 21.36 -1.31
N VAL A 468 15.36 21.54 -2.57
CA VAL A 468 13.97 21.90 -2.92
C VAL A 468 13.00 20.79 -2.52
N GLU A 469 13.37 19.52 -2.66
CA GLU A 469 12.55 18.39 -2.18
C GLU A 469 12.37 18.45 -0.67
N GLY A 470 13.41 18.84 0.09
CA GLY A 470 13.32 19.08 1.54
C GLY A 470 12.37 20.22 1.90
N GLU A 471 12.37 21.31 1.14
CA GLU A 471 11.41 22.42 1.31
C GLU A 471 9.99 21.96 1.01
N LYS A 472 9.80 21.21 -0.08
CA LYS A 472 8.51 20.61 -0.44
C LYS A 472 7.96 19.71 0.68
N ILE A 473 8.79 18.84 1.28
CA ILE A 473 8.38 17.97 2.39
C ILE A 473 7.97 18.80 3.62
N ASN A 474 8.65 19.91 3.91
CA ASN A 474 8.22 20.80 4.99
C ASN A 474 6.87 21.47 4.69
N THR A 475 6.66 21.97 3.46
CA THR A 475 5.35 22.51 3.05
C THR A 475 4.24 21.47 3.08
N GLN A 476 4.55 20.22 2.68
CA GLN A 476 3.60 19.11 2.81
C GLN A 476 3.26 18.82 4.28
N ARG A 477 4.23 18.96 5.19
CA ARG A 477 3.97 18.84 6.63
C ARG A 477 3.02 19.92 7.14
N GLU A 478 3.24 21.17 6.76
CA GLU A 478 2.36 22.29 7.14
C GLU A 478 0.92 22.06 6.62
N ALA A 479 0.78 21.62 5.37
CA ALA A 479 -0.52 21.26 4.81
C ALA A 479 -1.18 20.09 5.55
N LEU A 480 -0.40 19.09 5.94
CA LEU A 480 -0.88 17.94 6.73
C LEU A 480 -1.33 18.39 8.14
N GLU A 481 -0.58 19.26 8.81
CA GLU A 481 -0.94 19.82 10.11
C GLU A 481 -2.26 20.61 10.02
N GLN A 482 -2.46 21.38 8.95
CA GLN A 482 -3.75 22.05 8.69
C GLN A 482 -4.88 21.05 8.44
N ALA A 483 -4.66 19.99 7.67
CA ALA A 483 -5.66 18.95 7.43
C ALA A 483 -6.05 18.23 8.72
N ILE A 484 -5.08 17.88 9.56
CA ILE A 484 -5.32 17.28 10.89
C ILE A 484 -6.13 18.24 11.76
N GLN A 485 -5.81 19.52 11.75
CA GLN A 485 -6.56 20.53 12.51
C GLN A 485 -8.04 20.59 12.08
N VAL A 486 -8.31 20.52 10.77
CA VAL A 486 -9.68 20.49 10.22
C VAL A 486 -10.39 19.20 10.62
N ASP A 487 -9.71 18.04 10.48
CA ASP A 487 -10.27 16.71 10.80
C ASP A 487 -10.68 16.64 12.28
N VAL A 488 -9.82 17.05 13.20
CA VAL A 488 -10.09 17.06 14.66
C VAL A 488 -11.24 18.03 15.02
N ARG A 489 -11.24 19.23 14.43
CA ARG A 489 -12.33 20.20 14.68
C ARG A 489 -13.68 19.66 14.20
N ASN A 490 -13.70 19.08 13.00
CA ASN A 490 -14.91 18.50 12.44
C ASN A 490 -15.39 17.31 13.27
N ALA A 491 -14.49 16.38 13.64
CA ALA A 491 -14.83 15.21 14.44
C ALA A 491 -15.41 15.63 15.82
N LEU A 492 -14.78 16.59 16.50
CA LEU A 492 -15.27 17.09 17.78
C LEU A 492 -16.65 17.77 17.63
N GLN A 493 -16.86 18.53 16.55
CA GLN A 493 -18.16 19.15 16.28
C GLN A 493 -19.23 18.10 15.99
N VAL A 494 -18.90 17.03 15.24
CA VAL A 494 -19.82 15.92 14.95
C VAL A 494 -20.25 15.23 16.24
N VAL A 495 -19.34 14.96 17.17
CA VAL A 495 -19.68 14.37 18.49
C VAL A 495 -20.67 15.26 19.24
N LYS A 496 -20.39 16.57 19.40
CA LYS A 496 -21.30 17.51 20.05
C LYS A 496 -22.68 17.59 19.39
N THR A 497 -22.69 17.53 18.05
CA THR A 497 -23.94 17.56 17.30
C THR A 497 -24.71 16.25 17.47
N ALA A 498 -24.02 15.10 17.46
CA ALA A 498 -24.63 13.78 17.67
C ALA A 498 -25.22 13.66 19.08
N GLU A 499 -24.52 14.13 20.10
CA GLU A 499 -25.03 14.20 21.47
C GLU A 499 -26.34 15.02 21.57
N SER A 500 -26.33 16.20 20.95
CA SER A 500 -27.54 17.07 20.92
C SER A 500 -28.68 16.40 20.15
N ARG A 501 -28.40 15.76 19.02
CA ARG A 501 -29.40 15.00 18.24
C ARG A 501 -29.99 13.86 19.05
N LEU A 502 -29.16 13.10 19.78
CA LEU A 502 -29.63 12.02 20.62
C LEU A 502 -30.59 12.56 21.69
N ARG A 503 -30.22 13.64 22.37
CA ARG A 503 -31.07 14.26 23.38
C ARG A 503 -32.43 14.68 22.83
N PHE A 504 -32.46 15.34 21.67
CA PHE A 504 -33.72 15.78 21.04
C PHE A 504 -34.50 14.59 20.46
N ALA A 505 -33.86 13.57 19.94
CA ALA A 505 -34.52 12.37 19.44
C ALA A 505 -35.23 11.60 20.60
N SER A 506 -34.58 11.51 21.76
CA SER A 506 -35.16 10.89 22.95
C SER A 506 -36.40 11.65 23.43
N ILE A 507 -36.34 12.98 23.50
CA ILE A 507 -37.51 13.82 23.86
C ILE A 507 -38.62 13.66 22.82
N ALA A 508 -38.29 13.63 21.51
CA ALA A 508 -39.26 13.46 20.44
C ALA A 508 -39.96 12.09 20.54
N ARG A 509 -39.22 11.01 20.83
CA ARG A 509 -39.77 9.67 21.01
C ARG A 509 -40.71 9.66 22.24
N GLU A 510 -40.28 10.20 23.38
CA GLU A 510 -41.12 10.25 24.58
C GLU A 510 -42.44 11.04 24.35
N ASN A 511 -42.36 12.19 23.67
CA ASN A 511 -43.53 12.98 23.35
C ASN A 511 -44.45 12.30 22.32
N SER A 512 -43.87 11.60 21.31
CA SER A 512 -44.66 10.84 20.34
C SER A 512 -45.38 9.67 20.97
N ASP A 513 -44.76 9.02 21.95
CA ASP A 513 -45.37 7.93 22.73
C ASP A 513 -46.59 8.47 23.55
N LYS A 514 -46.43 9.57 24.29
CA LYS A 514 -47.50 10.21 25.02
C LYS A 514 -48.65 10.68 24.10
N GLN A 515 -48.33 11.18 22.89
CA GLN A 515 -49.33 11.60 21.91
C GLN A 515 -50.12 10.40 21.38
N TYR A 516 -49.43 9.29 21.04
CA TYR A 516 -50.06 8.07 20.56
C TYR A 516 -51.00 7.50 21.61
N GLU A 517 -50.54 7.34 22.86
CA GLU A 517 -51.37 6.84 23.94
C GLU A 517 -52.58 7.75 24.24
N SER A 518 -52.40 9.06 24.15
CA SER A 518 -53.48 10.03 24.35
C SER A 518 -54.55 9.91 23.24
N GLU A 519 -54.10 9.80 22.00
CA GLU A 519 -55.00 9.73 20.85
C GLU A 519 -55.76 8.39 20.81
N ARG A 520 -55.10 7.28 21.19
CA ARG A 520 -55.73 5.97 21.36
C ARG A 520 -56.85 6.02 22.38
N ARG A 521 -56.61 6.63 23.57
CA ARG A 521 -57.64 6.80 24.63
C ARG A 521 -58.80 7.70 24.19
N LYS A 522 -58.55 8.73 23.35
CA LYS A 522 -59.62 9.54 22.77
C LYS A 522 -60.47 8.76 21.78
N LEU A 523 -59.84 7.90 20.94
CA LEU A 523 -60.57 7.03 20.02
C LEU A 523 -61.51 6.08 20.79
N ASP A 524 -61.00 5.45 21.86
CA ASP A 524 -61.80 4.55 22.72
C ASP A 524 -63.03 5.26 23.37
N ASN A 525 -62.93 6.59 23.59
CA ASN A 525 -64.01 7.40 24.11
C ASN A 525 -64.85 8.11 23.01
N GLY A 526 -64.65 7.79 21.74
CA GLY A 526 -65.39 8.37 20.60
C GLY A 526 -65.06 9.86 20.34
N GLN A 527 -63.90 10.38 20.85
CA GLN A 527 -63.46 11.77 20.75
C GLN A 527 -62.40 11.99 19.66
N SER A 528 -61.97 10.96 18.94
CA SER A 528 -61.00 11.01 17.88
C SER A 528 -61.40 10.08 16.71
N ASP A 529 -60.66 10.17 15.61
CA ASP A 529 -60.81 9.31 14.46
C ASP A 529 -59.60 8.36 14.30
N ILE A 530 -59.78 7.26 13.58
CA ILE A 530 -58.79 6.23 13.37
C ILE A 530 -57.55 6.76 12.62
N TYR A 531 -57.74 7.72 11.69
CA TYR A 531 -56.63 8.31 10.92
C TYR A 531 -55.59 8.99 11.83
N ARG A 532 -56.06 9.70 12.86
CA ARG A 532 -55.18 10.35 13.82
C ARG A 532 -54.41 9.33 14.62
N VAL A 533 -55.03 8.26 15.04
CA VAL A 533 -54.34 7.18 15.77
C VAL A 533 -53.27 6.53 14.93
N LEU A 534 -53.59 6.16 13.65
CA LEU A 534 -52.62 5.59 12.71
C LEU A 534 -51.49 6.58 12.39
N GLU A 535 -51.76 7.89 12.25
CA GLU A 535 -50.75 8.93 12.06
C GLU A 535 -49.82 8.99 13.27
N ARG A 536 -50.34 9.01 14.51
CA ARG A 536 -49.55 9.04 15.74
C ARG A 536 -48.73 7.76 15.93
N GLN A 537 -49.27 6.60 15.55
CA GLN A 537 -48.54 5.35 15.57
C GLN A 537 -47.34 5.38 14.61
N THR A 538 -47.53 5.89 13.38
CA THR A 538 -46.45 6.05 12.40
C THR A 538 -45.40 7.01 12.92
N ALA A 539 -45.80 8.15 13.48
CA ALA A 539 -44.90 9.13 14.07
C ALA A 539 -44.08 8.55 15.25
N LEU A 540 -44.69 7.72 16.09
CA LEU A 540 -44.00 7.05 17.21
C LEU A 540 -42.95 6.03 16.67
N THR A 541 -43.33 5.19 15.71
CA THR A 541 -42.39 4.22 15.13
C THR A 541 -41.20 4.91 14.46
N ALA A 542 -41.46 6.01 13.73
CA ALA A 542 -40.39 6.82 13.15
C ALA A 542 -39.50 7.47 14.22
N ALA A 543 -40.09 7.97 15.32
CA ALA A 543 -39.34 8.55 16.43
C ALA A 543 -38.46 7.51 17.15
N ARG A 544 -38.96 6.28 17.37
CA ARG A 544 -38.18 5.13 17.91
C ARG A 544 -36.98 4.82 17.02
N SER A 545 -37.18 4.69 15.70
CA SER A 545 -36.09 4.44 14.74
C SER A 545 -35.07 5.59 14.71
N ASN A 546 -35.52 6.85 14.80
CA ASN A 546 -34.64 8.03 14.83
C ASN A 546 -33.81 8.11 16.12
N GLU A 547 -34.36 7.75 17.27
CA GLU A 547 -33.59 7.69 18.52
C GLU A 547 -32.50 6.61 18.45
N LEU A 548 -32.82 5.41 17.96
CA LEU A 548 -31.83 4.34 17.76
C LEU A 548 -30.72 4.78 16.81
N ARG A 549 -31.08 5.45 15.70
CA ARG A 549 -30.10 6.02 14.78
C ARG A 549 -29.21 7.04 15.47
N ALA A 550 -29.78 7.95 16.23
CA ALA A 550 -29.02 8.97 16.95
C ALA A 550 -28.06 8.38 17.99
N GLN A 551 -28.45 7.29 18.67
CA GLN A 551 -27.61 6.55 19.60
C GLN A 551 -26.38 5.94 18.89
N THR A 552 -26.59 5.26 17.78
CA THR A 552 -25.50 4.61 17.04
C THR A 552 -24.61 5.62 16.30
N GLU A 553 -25.17 6.71 15.77
CA GLU A 553 -24.41 7.81 15.19
C GLU A 553 -23.50 8.49 16.21
N LEU A 554 -23.91 8.60 17.47
CA LEU A 554 -23.05 9.11 18.53
C LEU A 554 -21.83 8.20 18.74
N ASN A 555 -22.02 6.87 18.82
CA ASN A 555 -20.90 5.93 18.98
C ASN A 555 -19.95 5.96 17.79
N LYS A 556 -20.47 6.04 16.55
CA LYS A 556 -19.63 6.20 15.35
C LYS A 556 -18.87 7.54 15.37
N ALA A 557 -19.50 8.62 15.82
CA ALA A 557 -18.84 9.91 15.97
C ALA A 557 -17.69 9.88 17.00
N ILE A 558 -17.85 9.13 18.10
CA ILE A 558 -16.79 8.91 19.09
C ILE A 558 -15.63 8.14 18.47
N ALA A 559 -15.90 7.05 17.74
CA ALA A 559 -14.87 6.28 17.02
C ALA A 559 -14.12 7.16 16.00
N ASP A 560 -14.83 8.03 15.28
CA ASP A 560 -14.22 8.97 14.33
C ASP A 560 -13.36 10.03 15.03
N LEU A 561 -13.76 10.50 16.22
CA LEU A 561 -12.95 11.40 17.02
C LEU A 561 -11.66 10.72 17.50
N GLU A 562 -11.74 9.48 17.95
CA GLU A 562 -10.56 8.71 18.36
C GLU A 562 -9.61 8.48 17.18
N ARG A 563 -10.14 8.18 15.98
CA ARG A 563 -9.37 8.13 14.75
C ARG A 563 -8.72 9.48 14.45
N ALA A 564 -9.46 10.57 14.51
CA ALA A 564 -8.95 11.92 14.25
C ALA A 564 -7.83 12.32 15.22
N MET A 565 -7.89 11.84 16.46
CA MET A 565 -6.84 12.00 17.47
C MET A 565 -5.69 10.99 17.34
N GLY A 566 -5.78 9.99 16.44
CA GLY A 566 -4.80 8.90 16.32
C GLY A 566 -4.77 7.98 17.55
N ASN A 567 -5.85 7.93 18.32
CA ASN A 567 -5.93 7.23 19.61
C ASN A 567 -6.69 5.89 19.54
N SER A 568 -7.31 5.54 18.39
CA SER A 568 -8.19 4.36 18.25
C SER A 568 -7.57 3.07 18.77
N LEU A 569 -6.27 2.82 18.52
CA LEU A 569 -5.59 1.62 18.99
C LEU A 569 -5.46 1.58 20.52
N LYS A 570 -5.10 2.70 21.14
CA LYS A 570 -4.93 2.80 22.59
C LYS A 570 -6.28 2.74 23.32
N ALA A 571 -7.31 3.39 22.77
CA ALA A 571 -8.65 3.39 23.33
C ALA A 571 -9.26 1.98 23.37
N ASN A 572 -8.91 1.12 22.40
CA ASN A 572 -9.35 -0.26 22.34
C ASN A 572 -8.30 -1.26 22.91
N GLY A 573 -7.31 -0.79 23.67
CA GLY A 573 -6.33 -1.66 24.33
C GLY A 573 -5.39 -2.45 23.38
N VAL A 574 -5.29 -2.01 22.12
CA VAL A 574 -4.48 -2.68 21.09
C VAL A 574 -3.04 -2.21 21.14
N ASP A 575 -2.08 -3.15 21.31
CA ASP A 575 -0.65 -2.83 21.20
C ASP A 575 -0.28 -2.63 19.73
N SER A 576 0.24 -1.45 19.42
CA SER A 576 0.57 -1.02 18.05
C SER A 576 1.88 -1.62 17.50
N LYS A 577 2.53 -2.54 18.23
CA LYS A 577 3.76 -3.18 17.77
C LYS A 577 3.46 -4.35 16.83
N VAL A 578 4.05 -4.29 15.64
CA VAL A 578 4.11 -5.47 14.74
C VAL A 578 4.98 -6.51 15.42
N LYS A 579 4.38 -7.63 15.87
CA LYS A 579 5.11 -8.83 16.28
C LYS A 579 5.19 -9.80 15.12
#